data_69e2f81357035c0c1d5f087c629271e3
#
_entry.id   69e2f81357035c0c1d5f087c629271e3
#
_cell.length_a   1.000
_cell.length_b   1.000
_cell.length_c   1.000
_cell.angle_alpha   90.00
_cell.angle_beta   90.00
_cell.angle_gamma   90.00
#
_symmetry.space_group_name_H-M   'P 1'
#
loop_
_entity.id
_entity.type
_entity.pdbx_description
1 polymer ?
#
loop_
_entity_poly.entity_id
_entity_poly.type
_entity_poly.pdbx_seq_one_letter_code
_entity_poly.pdbx_strand_id
1 'polypeptide(L)'
;MVMRTYYFDTKDGVPVRDRTGIEFPSAAGAIEHSKELAQRFRHEHRLKDPVLSIIVVDESGTEIHREPVYPAAAKLGTSIDKIG
;
A
#
# COMPACT_ATOMS: atom_id res chain seq x y z
N MET A 1 -4.86 -25.47 6.15
CA MET A 1 -5.16 -24.07 5.89
C MET A 1 -4.70 -23.67 4.51
N VAL A 2 -5.55 -22.96 3.79
CA VAL A 2 -5.24 -22.57 2.43
C VAL A 2 -4.54 -21.21 2.42
N MET A 3 -3.42 -21.14 1.76
CA MET A 3 -2.70 -19.90 1.61
C MET A 3 -2.98 -19.34 0.23
N ARG A 4 -3.03 -18.03 0.12
CA ARG A 4 -3.23 -17.37 -1.15
C ARG A 4 -2.10 -16.39 -1.38
N THR A 5 -1.76 -16.18 -2.64
CA THR A 5 -0.68 -15.28 -2.98
C THR A 5 -1.23 -13.88 -3.19
N TYR A 6 -0.59 -12.90 -2.58
CA TYR A 6 -0.96 -11.51 -2.74
C TYR A 6 0.26 -10.76 -3.27
N TYR A 7 0.00 -9.78 -4.13
CA TYR A 7 1.06 -9.02 -4.75
C TYR A 7 1.01 -7.58 -4.24
N PHE A 8 2.17 -7.00 -4.03
CA PHE A 8 2.27 -5.67 -3.47
C PHE A 8 2.92 -4.74 -4.47
N ASP A 9 2.08 -4.20 -5.34
CA ASP A 9 2.55 -3.29 -6.37
C ASP A 9 2.76 -1.91 -5.75
N THR A 10 3.68 -1.15 -6.30
CA THR A 10 3.84 0.23 -5.86
C THR A 10 3.46 1.15 -6.99
N LYS A 11 2.94 2.31 -6.64
CA LYS A 11 2.53 3.27 -7.64
C LYS A 11 2.84 4.68 -7.16
N ASP A 12 3.65 5.37 -7.94
CA ASP A 12 3.99 6.76 -7.64
C ASP A 12 3.85 7.56 -8.91
N GLY A 13 2.78 7.33 -9.65
CA GLY A 13 2.61 7.92 -10.95
C GLY A 13 2.88 6.86 -12.01
N VAL A 14 3.87 6.03 -11.77
CA VAL A 14 4.18 4.92 -12.67
C VAL A 14 4.05 3.65 -11.87
N PRO A 15 3.20 2.72 -12.28
CA PRO A 15 3.03 1.49 -11.51
C PRO A 15 4.22 0.55 -11.67
N VAL A 16 4.64 -0.03 -10.57
CA VAL A 16 5.68 -1.04 -10.56
C VAL A 16 5.04 -2.30 -9.99
N ARG A 17 4.96 -3.33 -10.79
CA ARG A 17 4.29 -4.55 -10.40
C ARG A 17 5.20 -5.49 -9.65
N ASP A 18 4.64 -6.10 -8.61
CA ASP A 18 5.32 -7.14 -7.87
C ASP A 18 5.14 -8.43 -8.64
N ARG A 19 6.22 -9.11 -8.96
CA ARG A 19 6.15 -10.36 -9.71
C ARG A 19 6.30 -11.58 -8.85
N THR A 20 6.64 -11.39 -7.60
CA THR A 20 6.89 -12.52 -6.71
C THR A 20 5.71 -12.86 -5.83
N GLY A 21 5.17 -11.85 -5.17
CA GLY A 21 4.07 -12.06 -4.26
C GLY A 21 4.49 -12.69 -2.95
N ILE A 22 3.57 -12.74 -2.01
CA ILE A 22 3.77 -13.34 -0.71
C ILE A 22 2.48 -14.06 -0.35
N GLU A 23 2.61 -15.22 0.27
CA GLU A 23 1.45 -15.99 0.67
C GLU A 23 0.96 -15.59 2.05
N PHE A 24 -0.35 -15.47 2.18
CA PHE A 24 -1.00 -15.20 3.46
C PHE A 24 -2.25 -16.06 3.56
N PRO A 25 -2.64 -16.42 4.76
CA PRO A 25 -3.87 -17.21 4.94
C PRO A 25 -5.14 -16.40 4.71
N SER A 26 -5.03 -15.07 4.73
CA SER A 26 -6.21 -14.23 4.51
C SER A 26 -5.81 -12.88 3.98
N ALA A 27 -6.78 -12.16 3.44
CA ALA A 27 -6.54 -10.82 2.94
C ALA A 27 -6.12 -9.88 4.07
N ALA A 28 -6.62 -10.12 5.27
CA ALA A 28 -6.25 -9.26 6.39
C ALA A 28 -4.75 -9.27 6.65
N GLY A 29 -4.13 -10.44 6.51
CA GLY A 29 -2.68 -10.53 6.69
C GLY A 29 -1.94 -9.74 5.62
N ALA A 30 -2.42 -9.81 4.39
CA ALA A 30 -1.81 -9.06 3.30
C ALA A 30 -1.94 -7.56 3.52
N ILE A 31 -3.10 -7.12 3.98
CA ILE A 31 -3.33 -5.71 4.23
C ILE A 31 -2.40 -5.21 5.33
N GLU A 32 -2.25 -5.99 6.40
CA GLU A 32 -1.35 -5.60 7.47
C GLU A 32 0.08 -5.52 6.97
N HIS A 33 0.48 -6.44 6.10
CA HIS A 33 1.81 -6.42 5.54
C HIS A 33 2.04 -5.15 4.72
N SER A 34 1.02 -4.70 4.00
CA SER A 34 1.14 -3.47 3.21
C SER A 34 1.41 -2.27 4.10
N LYS A 35 0.86 -2.26 5.31
CA LYS A 35 1.10 -1.18 6.25
C LYS A 35 2.53 -1.20 6.74
N GLU A 36 3.08 -2.38 6.94
CA GLU A 36 4.47 -2.50 7.34
C GLU A 36 5.40 -2.05 6.22
N LEU A 37 5.06 -2.39 4.99
CA LEU A 37 5.86 -1.97 3.86
C LEU A 37 5.82 -0.45 3.73
N ALA A 38 4.66 0.16 3.93
CA ALA A 38 4.52 1.60 3.86
C ALA A 38 5.41 2.28 4.90
N GLN A 39 5.44 1.71 6.10
CA GLN A 39 6.26 2.24 7.15
C GLN A 39 7.73 2.14 6.79
N ARG A 40 8.13 1.01 6.22
CA ARG A 40 9.50 0.79 5.81
C ARG A 40 9.90 1.78 4.70
N PHE A 41 9.01 2.02 3.76
CA PHE A 41 9.27 2.97 2.71
C PHE A 41 9.47 4.38 3.27
N ARG A 42 8.66 4.77 4.24
CA ARG A 42 8.81 6.08 4.85
C ARG A 42 10.16 6.25 5.52
N HIS A 43 10.67 5.17 6.10
CA HIS A 43 11.98 5.23 6.74
C HIS A 43 13.13 5.26 5.76
N GLU A 44 12.99 4.52 4.68
CA GLU A 44 14.07 4.38 3.71
C GLU A 44 14.16 5.47 2.68
N HIS A 45 13.04 6.10 2.37
CA HIS A 45 13.04 7.11 1.32
C HIS A 45 12.99 8.50 1.91
N ARG A 46 13.99 9.29 1.57
CA ARG A 46 14.04 10.63 2.09
C ARG A 46 13.17 11.58 1.32
N LEU A 47 13.04 11.33 0.03
CA LEU A 47 12.20 12.16 -0.79
C LEU A 47 10.77 11.70 -0.63
N LYS A 48 9.90 12.60 -0.24
CA LYS A 48 8.52 12.26 -0.06
C LYS A 48 7.76 12.41 -1.36
N ASP A 49 7.04 11.36 -1.70
CA ASP A 49 6.18 11.39 -2.86
C ASP A 49 4.76 11.19 -2.35
N PRO A 50 3.97 12.23 -2.26
CA PRO A 50 2.64 12.11 -1.65
C PRO A 50 1.70 11.17 -2.39
N VAL A 51 2.00 10.84 -3.62
CA VAL A 51 1.14 9.91 -4.35
C VAL A 51 1.63 8.48 -4.27
N LEU A 52 2.73 8.23 -3.59
CA LEU A 52 3.24 6.87 -3.50
C LEU A 52 2.30 6.01 -2.67
N SER A 53 1.87 4.92 -3.24
CA SER A 53 0.96 3.99 -2.59
C SER A 53 1.38 2.56 -2.86
N ILE A 54 1.02 1.67 -1.95
CA ILE A 54 1.21 0.25 -2.14
C ILE A 54 -0.16 -0.34 -2.45
N ILE A 55 -0.25 -1.07 -3.55
CA ILE A 55 -1.50 -1.66 -3.99
C ILE A 55 -1.45 -3.15 -3.73
N VAL A 56 -2.38 -3.64 -2.94
CA VAL A 56 -2.44 -5.08 -2.66
C VAL A 56 -3.36 -5.73 -3.67
N VAL A 57 -2.86 -6.69 -4.40
CA VAL A 57 -3.58 -7.35 -5.47
C VAL A 57 -3.66 -8.84 -5.18
N ASP A 58 -4.82 -9.44 -5.35
CA ASP A 58 -4.98 -10.86 -5.09
C ASP A 58 -4.59 -11.70 -6.31
N GLU A 59 -4.74 -13.01 -6.19
CA GLU A 59 -4.35 -13.92 -7.26
C GLU A 59 -5.11 -13.70 -8.56
N SER A 60 -6.28 -13.16 -8.49
CA SER A 60 -7.07 -12.93 -9.68
C SER A 60 -6.74 -11.60 -10.35
N GLY A 61 -5.84 -10.84 -9.76
CA GLY A 61 -5.49 -9.53 -10.31
C GLY A 61 -6.38 -8.41 -9.81
N THR A 62 -7.17 -8.68 -8.77
CA THR A 62 -8.08 -7.67 -8.24
C THR A 62 -7.40 -6.87 -7.14
N GLU A 63 -7.49 -5.56 -7.22
CA GLU A 63 -6.97 -4.71 -6.16
C GLU A 63 -7.91 -4.83 -4.96
N ILE A 64 -7.39 -5.25 -3.82
CA ILE A 64 -8.20 -5.42 -2.62
C ILE A 64 -7.92 -4.34 -1.58
N HIS A 65 -6.81 -3.63 -1.70
CA HIS A 65 -6.47 -2.61 -0.73
C HIS A 65 -5.43 -1.68 -1.31
N ARG A 66 -5.45 -0.43 -0.89
CA ARG A 66 -4.46 0.55 -1.32
C ARG A 66 -3.96 1.26 -0.06
N GLU A 67 -2.67 1.16 0.19
CA GLU A 67 -2.08 1.75 1.38
C GLU A 67 -1.21 2.94 0.99
N PRO A 68 -1.60 4.16 1.33
CA PRO A 68 -0.76 5.32 1.04
C PRO A 68 0.51 5.25 1.89
N VAL A 69 1.65 5.50 1.28
CA VAL A 69 2.91 5.48 2.02
C VAL A 69 3.00 6.71 2.92
N TYR A 70 2.47 7.85 2.45
CA TYR A 70 2.51 9.09 3.22
C TYR A 70 1.09 9.57 3.53
N PRO A 71 0.41 8.88 4.44
CA PRO A 71 -0.98 9.24 4.74
C PRO A 71 -1.16 10.63 5.35
N ALA A 72 -0.11 11.13 5.94
CA ALA A 72 -0.20 12.45 6.52
C ALA A 72 -0.50 13.51 5.47
N ALA A 73 0.00 13.33 4.29
CA ALA A 73 -0.27 14.28 3.23
C ALA A 73 -1.73 14.27 2.87
N ALA A 74 -2.31 13.10 2.81
CA ALA A 74 -3.70 13.01 2.50
C ALA A 74 -4.52 13.58 3.63
N LYS A 75 -4.08 13.35 4.84
CA LYS A 75 -4.78 13.87 5.93
C LYS A 75 -4.76 15.35 6.00
N LEU A 76 -3.70 15.97 5.60
CA LEU A 76 -3.63 17.39 5.62
C LEU A 76 -4.71 18.00 4.79
N GLY A 77 -4.91 17.48 3.65
CA GLY A 77 -5.94 17.98 2.79
C GLY A 77 -7.27 17.90 3.46
N THR A 78 -7.49 16.81 4.14
CA THR A 78 -8.73 16.62 4.79
C THR A 78 -8.89 17.49 5.99
N SER A 79 -7.85 17.63 6.72
CA SER A 79 -7.96 18.35 7.93
C SER A 79 -8.30 19.78 7.70
N ILE A 80 -7.86 20.31 6.64
CA ILE A 80 -8.19 21.63 6.36
C ILE A 80 -9.63 21.80 6.23
N ASP A 81 -10.24 20.88 5.64
CA ASP A 81 -11.61 20.97 5.48
C ASP A 81 -12.34 21.05 6.73
N LYS A 82 -12.03 20.22 7.63
CA LYS A 82 -12.81 20.14 8.73
C LYS A 82 -12.69 21.28 9.62
N ILE A 83 -11.65 21.97 9.51
CA ILE A 83 -11.55 23.01 10.33
C ILE A 83 -12.35 24.04 9.78
N GLY A 84 -12.43 23.94 8.59
CA GLY A 84 -13.24 24.86 7.83
C GLY A 84 -13.80 25.28 8.67
#